data_331b896d6c422db1cff416c3d7475188
#
_entry.id   331b896d6c422db1cff416c3d7475188
#
_cell.length_a   1.000
_cell.length_b   1.000
_cell.length_c   1.000
_cell.angle_alpha   90.00
_cell.angle_beta   90.00
_cell.angle_gamma   90.00
#
_symmetry.space_group_name_H-M   'P 1'
#
loop_
_entity.id
_entity.type
_entity.pdbx_description
1 polymer ?
#
loop_
_entity_poly.entity_id
_entity_poly.type
_entity_poly.pdbx_seq_one_letter_code
_entity_poly.pdbx_strand_id
1 'polypeptide(L)'
;MSVWFGVVRGIKKISNANAVMSIVFVAAVFIFGPTLYILGVLPESLSVFIDQFMLMSGFTEAVNLGAGIASYGDSWQAFWSFFIFCWCFAFATFTAGFVSTISRGRTLREFVGGVVFVPAAVCIVWTCVVGGTGVWAAMSDPGIV
;
A
#
# COMPACT_ATOMS: atom_id res chain seq x y z
N MET A 1 14.28 6.20 -22.11
CA MET A 1 13.18 6.02 -23.08
C MET A 1 12.08 7.10 -23.03
N SER A 2 11.71 7.63 -21.88
CA SER A 2 10.68 8.70 -21.75
C SER A 2 11.02 10.01 -22.44
N VAL A 3 12.31 10.35 -22.52
CA VAL A 3 12.80 11.61 -23.14
C VAL A 3 12.67 11.59 -24.67
N TRP A 4 12.79 10.44 -25.31
CA TRP A 4 12.73 10.28 -26.79
C TRP A 4 11.32 10.51 -27.38
N PHE A 5 10.25 10.25 -26.60
CA PHE A 5 8.86 10.40 -27.07
C PHE A 5 8.18 11.71 -26.62
N GLY A 6 8.95 12.64 -26.03
CA GLY A 6 8.40 13.78 -25.31
C GLY A 6 7.94 13.36 -23.92
N VAL A 7 8.31 14.12 -22.91
CA VAL A 7 8.14 13.78 -21.48
C VAL A 7 6.71 13.31 -21.15
N VAL A 8 5.69 14.02 -21.65
CA VAL A 8 4.28 13.71 -21.32
C VAL A 8 3.80 12.41 -21.99
N ARG A 9 4.14 12.18 -23.25
CA ARG A 9 3.72 10.95 -23.97
C ARG A 9 4.49 9.72 -23.47
N GLY A 10 5.77 9.90 -23.14
CA GLY A 10 6.61 8.83 -22.62
C GLY A 10 6.16 8.35 -21.25
N ILE A 11 5.87 9.26 -20.33
CA ILE A 11 5.34 8.94 -18.99
C ILE A 11 4.01 8.20 -19.11
N LYS A 12 3.09 8.67 -19.96
CA LYS A 12 1.80 8.00 -20.17
C LYS A 12 1.95 6.56 -20.68
N LYS A 13 2.84 6.30 -21.63
CA LYS A 13 3.07 4.94 -22.14
C LYS A 13 3.66 4.01 -21.09
N ILE A 14 4.66 4.47 -20.34
CA ILE A 14 5.29 3.68 -19.28
C ILE A 14 4.30 3.40 -18.15
N SER A 15 3.55 4.41 -17.72
CA SER A 15 2.51 4.26 -16.69
C SER A 15 1.43 3.26 -17.11
N ASN A 16 0.96 3.35 -18.36
CA ASN A 16 -0.05 2.42 -18.88
C ASN A 16 0.50 0.98 -19.00
N ALA A 17 1.74 0.82 -19.46
CA ALA A 17 2.39 -0.48 -19.50
C ALA A 17 2.56 -1.10 -18.10
N ASN A 18 2.99 -0.30 -17.12
CA ASN A 18 3.10 -0.74 -15.74
C ASN A 18 1.74 -1.14 -15.14
N ALA A 19 0.69 -0.35 -15.39
CA ALA A 19 -0.66 -0.67 -14.93
C ALA A 19 -1.16 -2.00 -15.53
N VAL A 20 -0.97 -2.21 -16.84
CA VAL A 20 -1.35 -3.45 -17.51
C VAL A 20 -0.56 -4.63 -16.95
N MET A 21 0.75 -4.51 -16.79
CA MET A 21 1.59 -5.57 -16.20
C MET A 21 1.15 -5.90 -14.77
N SER A 22 0.83 -4.90 -13.96
CA SER A 22 0.34 -5.10 -12.59
C SER A 22 -0.99 -5.85 -12.57
N ILE A 23 -1.92 -5.49 -13.44
CA ILE A 23 -3.22 -6.18 -13.56
C ILE A 23 -3.02 -7.63 -14.00
N VAL A 24 -2.18 -7.86 -15.02
CA VAL A 24 -1.88 -9.21 -15.51
C VAL A 24 -1.22 -10.05 -14.40
N PHE A 25 -0.29 -9.47 -13.66
CA PHE A 25 0.38 -10.16 -12.54
C PHE A 25 -0.62 -10.55 -11.45
N VAL A 26 -1.47 -9.61 -11.00
CA VAL A 26 -2.50 -9.90 -9.98
C VAL A 26 -3.48 -10.97 -10.48
N ALA A 27 -3.91 -10.88 -11.75
CA ALA A 27 -4.79 -11.88 -12.35
C ALA A 27 -4.12 -13.26 -12.42
N ALA A 28 -2.84 -13.32 -12.79
CA ALA A 28 -2.08 -14.56 -12.82
C ALA A 28 -1.96 -15.18 -11.42
N VAL A 29 -1.59 -14.40 -10.42
CA VAL A 29 -1.51 -14.86 -9.01
C VAL A 29 -2.89 -15.32 -8.51
N PHE A 30 -3.96 -14.63 -8.90
CA PHE A 30 -5.32 -15.01 -8.53
C PHE A 30 -5.77 -16.32 -9.18
N ILE A 31 -5.43 -16.56 -10.45
CA ILE A 31 -5.82 -17.77 -11.20
C ILE A 31 -4.98 -18.98 -10.79
N PHE A 32 -3.66 -18.80 -10.66
CA PHE A 32 -2.72 -19.90 -10.33
C PHE A 32 -2.54 -20.11 -8.83
N GLY A 33 -2.92 -19.15 -8.01
CA GLY A 33 -2.83 -19.22 -6.56
C GLY A 33 -4.06 -19.86 -5.89
N PRO A 34 -4.07 -19.90 -4.56
CA PRO A 34 -5.18 -20.45 -3.77
C PRO A 34 -6.37 -19.50 -3.76
N THR A 35 -7.14 -19.47 -4.83
CA THR A 35 -8.24 -18.52 -5.07
C THR A 35 -9.27 -18.49 -3.92
N LEU A 36 -9.64 -19.65 -3.38
CA LEU A 36 -10.59 -19.74 -2.27
C LEU A 36 -10.04 -19.10 -1.00
N TYR A 37 -8.75 -19.29 -0.73
CA TYR A 37 -8.08 -18.67 0.42
C TYR A 37 -8.03 -17.14 0.26
N ILE A 38 -7.65 -16.65 -0.92
CA ILE A 38 -7.57 -15.21 -1.22
C ILE A 38 -8.94 -14.54 -1.06
N LEU A 39 -10.00 -15.18 -1.55
CA LEU A 39 -11.37 -14.68 -1.41
C LEU A 39 -11.85 -14.65 0.05
N GLY A 40 -11.38 -15.60 0.88
CA GLY A 40 -11.67 -15.61 2.32
C GLY A 40 -10.89 -14.55 3.09
N VAL A 41 -9.61 -14.40 2.78
CA VAL A 41 -8.71 -13.44 3.47
C VAL A 41 -9.14 -11.98 3.28
N LEU A 42 -9.71 -11.63 2.12
CA LEU A 42 -10.09 -10.24 1.83
C LEU A 42 -11.15 -9.70 2.83
N PRO A 43 -12.34 -10.32 2.98
CA PRO A 43 -13.33 -9.86 3.95
C PRO A 43 -12.88 -10.04 5.40
N GLU A 44 -12.12 -11.09 5.70
CA GLU A 44 -11.57 -11.33 7.03
C GLU A 44 -10.59 -10.23 7.44
N SER A 45 -9.64 -9.89 6.59
CA SER A 45 -8.68 -8.82 6.84
C SER A 45 -9.35 -7.46 7.03
N LEU A 46 -10.40 -7.18 6.26
CA LEU A 46 -11.17 -5.95 6.40
C LEU A 46 -11.95 -5.91 7.72
N SER A 47 -12.53 -7.03 8.11
CA SER A 47 -13.25 -7.17 9.39
C SER A 47 -12.30 -6.97 10.58
N VAL A 48 -11.16 -7.65 10.59
CA VAL A 48 -10.12 -7.51 11.64
C VAL A 48 -9.58 -6.07 11.69
N PHE A 49 -9.36 -5.45 10.54
CA PHE A 49 -8.91 -4.05 10.49
C PHE A 49 -9.91 -3.10 11.15
N ILE A 50 -11.21 -3.25 10.87
CA ILE A 50 -12.26 -2.41 11.46
C ILE A 50 -12.38 -2.66 12.97
N ASP A 51 -12.35 -3.91 13.38
CA ASP A 51 -12.49 -4.31 14.80
C ASP A 51 -11.31 -3.81 15.65
N GLN A 52 -10.09 -3.96 15.13
CA GLN A 52 -8.88 -3.58 15.87
C GLN A 52 -8.38 -2.16 15.59
N PHE A 53 -9.08 -1.40 14.77
CA PHE A 53 -8.65 -0.06 14.35
C PHE A 53 -8.34 0.87 15.54
N MET A 54 -9.20 0.89 16.56
CA MET A 54 -9.01 1.72 17.74
C MET A 54 -7.81 1.28 18.58
N LEU A 55 -7.61 -0.04 18.71
CA LEU A 55 -6.49 -0.61 19.45
C LEU A 55 -5.17 -0.29 18.76
N MET A 56 -5.09 -0.50 17.44
CA MET A 56 -3.89 -0.22 16.65
C MET A 56 -3.55 1.27 16.58
N SER A 57 -4.57 2.14 16.52
CA SER A 57 -4.37 3.57 16.48
C SER A 57 -3.82 4.13 17.80
N GLY A 58 -4.14 3.50 18.93
CA GLY A 58 -3.67 3.89 20.27
C GLY A 58 -2.38 3.20 20.72
N PHE A 59 -1.80 2.31 19.91
CA PHE A 59 -0.61 1.58 20.28
C PHE A 59 0.65 2.49 20.23
N THR A 60 1.35 2.63 21.36
CA THR A 60 2.47 3.57 21.51
C THR A 60 3.75 2.95 22.07
N GLU A 61 3.80 1.63 22.26
CA GLU A 61 4.93 0.94 22.94
C GLU A 61 5.31 1.52 24.33
N ALA A 62 4.44 2.32 24.94
CA ALA A 62 4.73 3.01 26.19
C ALA A 62 5.14 2.07 27.32
N VAL A 63 4.61 0.85 27.36
CA VAL A 63 4.94 -0.17 28.35
C VAL A 63 6.39 -0.64 28.21
N ASN A 64 6.85 -0.90 26.99
CA ASN A 64 8.23 -1.35 26.73
C ASN A 64 9.25 -0.24 27.03
N LEU A 65 8.91 0.98 26.68
CA LEU A 65 9.76 2.15 26.99
C LEU A 65 9.79 2.44 28.48
N GLY A 66 8.63 2.38 29.17
CA GLY A 66 8.54 2.60 30.60
C GLY A 66 9.19 1.51 31.44
N ALA A 67 9.23 0.26 30.96
CA ALA A 67 9.92 -0.85 31.59
C ALA A 67 11.44 -0.89 31.32
N GLY A 68 11.97 0.02 30.51
CA GLY A 68 13.37 0.05 30.13
C GLY A 68 13.82 -1.10 29.21
N ILE A 69 12.87 -1.83 28.63
CA ILE A 69 13.11 -2.97 27.73
C ILE A 69 13.57 -2.47 26.35
N ALA A 70 13.07 -1.32 25.93
CA ALA A 70 13.44 -0.68 24.68
C ALA A 70 13.91 0.76 24.90
N SER A 71 14.92 1.18 24.17
CA SER A 71 15.31 2.59 24.06
C SER A 71 14.47 3.29 22.98
N TYR A 72 14.30 4.60 23.08
CA TYR A 72 13.62 5.36 22.04
C TYR A 72 14.24 5.19 20.64
N GLY A 73 15.55 4.90 20.58
CA GLY A 73 16.24 4.63 19.32
C GLY A 73 15.98 3.24 18.75
N ASP A 74 15.62 2.27 19.61
CA ASP A 74 15.38 0.87 19.23
C ASP A 74 13.88 0.56 19.12
N SER A 75 13.01 1.52 19.42
CA SER A 75 11.57 1.36 19.31
C SER A 75 11.15 1.23 17.86
N TRP A 76 10.52 0.09 17.52
CA TRP A 76 9.93 -0.16 16.21
C TRP A 76 8.89 0.91 15.83
N GLN A 77 8.04 1.27 16.77
CA GLN A 77 7.00 2.27 16.58
C GLN A 77 7.59 3.66 16.28
N ALA A 78 8.60 4.10 17.06
CA ALA A 78 9.25 5.39 16.86
C ALA A 78 9.94 5.46 15.48
N PHE A 79 10.66 4.40 15.10
CA PHE A 79 11.35 4.31 13.81
C PHE A 79 10.34 4.42 12.65
N TRP A 80 9.28 3.62 12.67
CA TRP A 80 8.29 3.64 11.59
C TRP A 80 7.47 4.93 11.53
N SER A 81 7.12 5.50 12.68
CA SER A 81 6.43 6.79 12.73
C SER A 81 7.29 7.90 12.13
N PHE A 82 8.56 7.97 12.50
CA PHE A 82 9.51 8.94 11.95
C PHE A 82 9.72 8.73 10.44
N PHE A 83 9.91 7.48 10.01
CA PHE A 83 10.09 7.13 8.61
C PHE A 83 8.89 7.54 7.76
N ILE A 84 7.68 7.17 8.15
CA ILE A 84 6.44 7.50 7.43
C ILE A 84 6.24 9.02 7.38
N PHE A 85 6.50 9.72 8.48
CA PHE A 85 6.36 11.17 8.54
C PHE A 85 7.33 11.87 7.57
N CYS A 86 8.61 11.51 7.61
CA CYS A 86 9.62 12.04 6.68
C CYS A 86 9.29 11.70 5.22
N TRP A 87 8.84 10.49 4.97
CA TRP A 87 8.38 10.05 3.65
C TRP A 87 7.22 10.90 3.13
N CYS A 88 6.17 11.09 3.94
CA CYS A 88 5.03 11.92 3.56
C CYS A 88 5.44 13.35 3.21
N PHE A 89 6.30 13.97 4.01
CA PHE A 89 6.80 15.33 3.73
C PHE A 89 7.64 15.40 2.46
N ALA A 90 8.56 14.47 2.25
CA ALA A 90 9.40 14.43 1.07
C ALA A 90 8.59 14.25 -0.22
N PHE A 91 7.60 13.35 -0.19
CA PHE A 91 6.76 13.07 -1.35
C PHE A 91 5.63 14.06 -1.55
N ALA A 92 5.12 14.71 -0.51
CA ALA A 92 4.00 15.64 -0.61
C ALA A 92 4.28 16.77 -1.60
N THR A 93 5.47 17.37 -1.54
CA THR A 93 5.86 18.48 -2.42
C THR A 93 5.95 18.06 -3.88
N PHE A 94 6.56 16.90 -4.15
CA PHE A 94 6.68 16.35 -5.49
C PHE A 94 5.32 15.93 -6.05
N THR A 95 4.54 15.21 -5.25
CA THR A 95 3.23 14.69 -5.64
C THR A 95 2.23 15.81 -5.85
N ALA A 96 2.23 16.86 -5.02
CA ALA A 96 1.34 18.01 -5.16
C ALA A 96 1.51 18.70 -6.50
N GLY A 97 2.74 18.95 -6.95
CA GLY A 97 3.02 19.55 -8.26
C GLY A 97 2.53 18.68 -9.42
N PHE A 98 2.78 17.38 -9.36
CA PHE A 98 2.35 16.43 -10.38
C PHE A 98 0.83 16.30 -10.44
N VAL A 99 0.20 16.13 -9.30
CA VAL A 99 -1.24 15.96 -9.15
C VAL A 99 -2.00 17.23 -9.57
N SER A 100 -1.51 18.43 -9.23
CA SER A 100 -2.13 19.69 -9.64
C SER A 100 -2.13 19.87 -11.15
N THR A 101 -1.12 19.35 -11.84
CA THR A 101 -1.02 19.41 -13.30
C THR A 101 -2.03 18.50 -13.99
N ILE A 102 -2.30 17.33 -13.42
CA ILE A 102 -3.25 16.35 -13.97
C ILE A 102 -4.70 16.70 -13.65
N SER A 103 -4.95 17.40 -12.55
CA SER A 103 -6.31 17.69 -12.07
C SER A 103 -6.97 18.91 -12.72
N ARG A 104 -6.33 19.54 -13.69
CA ARG A 104 -6.92 20.70 -14.41
C ARG A 104 -8.28 20.35 -15.00
N GLY A 105 -9.30 21.12 -14.62
CA GLY A 105 -10.67 20.98 -15.13
C GLY A 105 -11.56 20.00 -14.36
N ARG A 106 -11.10 19.41 -13.27
CA ARG A 106 -11.91 18.55 -12.37
C ARG A 106 -12.40 19.33 -11.15
N THR A 107 -13.54 18.93 -10.60
CA THR A 107 -14.02 19.47 -9.33
C THR A 107 -13.17 18.96 -8.17
N LEU A 108 -13.01 19.77 -7.13
CA LEU A 108 -12.21 19.40 -5.95
C LEU A 108 -12.72 18.09 -5.31
N ARG A 109 -14.04 17.90 -5.28
CA ARG A 109 -14.68 16.70 -4.69
C ARG A 109 -14.33 15.43 -5.47
N GLU A 110 -14.40 15.50 -6.79
CA GLU A 110 -14.06 14.40 -7.70
C GLU A 110 -12.57 14.05 -7.63
N PHE A 111 -11.76 15.07 -7.51
CA PHE A 111 -10.31 14.94 -7.37
C PHE A 111 -9.92 14.25 -6.08
N VAL A 112 -10.38 14.74 -4.92
CA VAL A 112 -10.08 14.13 -3.61
C VAL A 112 -10.58 12.69 -3.55
N GLY A 113 -11.81 12.43 -4.01
CA GLY A 113 -12.36 11.09 -4.08
C GLY A 113 -11.49 10.15 -4.93
N GLY A 114 -11.11 10.54 -6.13
CA GLY A 114 -10.27 9.73 -7.02
C GLY A 114 -8.86 9.46 -6.47
N VAL A 115 -8.21 10.46 -5.90
CA VAL A 115 -6.84 10.34 -5.38
C VAL A 115 -6.75 9.52 -4.10
N VAL A 116 -7.79 9.52 -3.27
CA VAL A 116 -7.80 8.79 -2.00
C VAL A 116 -8.34 7.37 -2.17
N PHE A 117 -9.55 7.23 -2.73
CA PHE A 117 -10.22 5.93 -2.76
C PHE A 117 -9.65 4.95 -3.79
N VAL A 118 -9.26 5.43 -4.98
CA VAL A 118 -8.77 4.54 -6.03
C VAL A 118 -7.44 3.87 -5.65
N PRO A 119 -6.40 4.61 -5.22
CA PRO A 119 -5.16 3.96 -4.78
C PRO A 119 -5.36 3.08 -3.55
N ALA A 120 -6.19 3.49 -2.59
CA ALA A 120 -6.49 2.69 -1.41
C ALA A 120 -7.11 1.33 -1.78
N ALA A 121 -8.13 1.32 -2.65
CA ALA A 121 -8.77 0.10 -3.12
C ALA A 121 -7.78 -0.82 -3.87
N VAL A 122 -6.95 -0.24 -4.75
CA VAL A 122 -5.92 -1.01 -5.47
C VAL A 122 -4.89 -1.61 -4.50
N CYS A 123 -4.44 -0.86 -3.50
CA CYS A 123 -3.51 -1.35 -2.49
C CYS A 123 -4.12 -2.49 -1.66
N ILE A 124 -5.37 -2.39 -1.25
CA ILE A 124 -6.07 -3.45 -0.50
C ILE A 124 -6.12 -4.73 -1.33
N VAL A 125 -6.59 -4.66 -2.56
CA VAL A 125 -6.66 -5.83 -3.46
C VAL A 125 -5.27 -6.42 -3.71
N TRP A 126 -4.28 -5.58 -4.00
CA TRP A 126 -2.90 -6.01 -4.21
C TRP A 126 -2.34 -6.75 -3.00
N THR A 127 -2.48 -6.17 -1.81
CA THR A 127 -1.96 -6.76 -0.57
C THR A 127 -2.68 -8.05 -0.22
N CYS A 128 -4.00 -8.13 -0.39
CA CYS A 128 -4.76 -9.35 -0.13
C CYS A 128 -4.39 -10.49 -1.10
N VAL A 129 -4.20 -10.18 -2.39
CA VAL A 129 -3.87 -11.22 -3.38
C VAL A 129 -2.43 -11.68 -3.21
N VAL A 130 -1.47 -10.77 -3.22
CA VAL A 130 -0.04 -11.12 -3.17
C VAL A 130 0.37 -11.54 -1.75
N GLY A 131 -0.05 -10.80 -0.73
CA GLY A 131 0.23 -11.10 0.66
C GLY A 131 -0.45 -12.38 1.13
N GLY A 132 -1.73 -12.57 0.78
CA GLY A 132 -2.48 -13.79 1.08
C GLY A 132 -1.84 -15.04 0.47
N THR A 133 -1.38 -14.96 -0.77
CA THR A 133 -0.67 -16.06 -1.44
C THR A 133 0.65 -16.36 -0.73
N GLY A 134 1.39 -15.34 -0.29
CA GLY A 134 2.64 -15.50 0.46
C GLY A 134 2.44 -16.20 1.81
N VAL A 135 1.42 -15.80 2.55
CA VAL A 135 1.06 -16.44 3.83
C VAL A 135 0.64 -17.90 3.63
N TRP A 136 -0.17 -18.16 2.60
CA TRP A 136 -0.58 -19.53 2.27
C TRP A 136 0.63 -20.40 1.89
N ALA A 137 1.57 -19.89 1.10
CA ALA A 137 2.79 -20.60 0.73
C ALA A 137 3.66 -20.90 1.96
N ALA A 138 3.83 -19.94 2.86
CA ALA A 138 4.56 -20.15 4.11
C ALA A 138 3.91 -21.21 5.02
N MET A 139 2.57 -21.25 5.08
CA MET A 139 1.85 -22.28 5.84
C MET A 139 1.94 -23.68 5.20
N SER A 140 2.08 -23.73 3.88
CA SER A 140 2.12 -24.99 3.13
C SER A 140 3.51 -25.61 3.10
N ASP A 141 4.57 -24.82 3.27
CA ASP A 141 5.97 -25.28 3.25
C ASP A 141 6.74 -24.73 4.45
N PRO A 142 6.72 -25.46 5.60
CA PRO A 142 7.40 -25.03 6.83
C PRO A 142 8.93 -24.94 6.72
N GLY A 143 9.51 -25.34 5.59
CA GLY A 143 10.94 -25.20 5.32
C GLY A 143 11.37 -23.82 4.79
N ILE A 144 10.43 -22.91 4.54
CA ILE A 144 10.69 -21.55 4.05
C ILE A 144 10.76 -20.52 5.19
N VAL A 145 10.33 -20.87 6.40
CA VAL A 145 10.32 -19.99 7.58
C VAL A 145 11.50 -20.27 8.50
#